data_8c656bd1d72936181f46779169b290df
#
_entry.id   8c656bd1d72936181f46779169b290df
#
_cell.length_a   1.000
_cell.length_b   1.000
_cell.length_c   1.000
_cell.angle_alpha   90.00
_cell.angle_beta   90.00
_cell.angle_gamma   90.00
#
_symmetry.space_group_name_H-M   'P 1'
#
loop_
_entity.id
_entity.type
_entity.pdbx_description
1 polymer ?
#
loop_
_entity_poly.entity_id
_entity_poly.type
_entity_poly.pdbx_seq_one_letter_code
_entity_poly.pdbx_strand_id
1 'polypeptide(L)'
;MEEKKYRYNDIAERLKKMNRIYVGVTVFLGALVLLYLWMKLMNHHIQAVTVYGNTVLLIVFTMINTIIYIRNKATPKLKVCATVEMGIVYLLIGLQTDASFITYVLIAILMLQVPYYDKKGLKRTAASLAILYIIVTVAQTTKGIYVMDVDTICGVWGVLGLLFIVSKMGSIVILFNDDALGSVAEEHAKQKEILDGVLKISQTVHEQSQKSGKLIEKLVSTTESVTDSMQDISTSSNTTAGSIEEQNNMTTSIQDAIGVTGDSSKEMVSIAMESNESIQ
;
A
#
# COMPACT_ATOMS: atom_id res chain seq x y z
N MET A 1 9.20 -20.81 5.52
CA MET A 1 9.52 -19.69 4.61
C MET A 1 8.20 -19.26 3.96
N GLU A 2 7.53 -18.23 4.48
CA GLU A 2 6.36 -17.66 3.81
C GLU A 2 6.79 -17.11 2.45
N GLU A 3 6.27 -17.70 1.39
CA GLU A 3 6.41 -17.17 0.04
C GLU A 3 5.78 -15.78 0.03
N LYS A 4 6.58 -14.72 -0.14
CA LYS A 4 6.07 -13.34 -0.20
C LYS A 4 5.01 -13.28 -1.29
N LYS A 5 3.75 -13.13 -0.92
CA LYS A 5 2.56 -13.13 -1.80
C LYS A 5 2.68 -12.16 -3.00
N TYR A 6 3.57 -11.15 -2.92
CA TYR A 6 3.80 -10.15 -3.97
C TYR A 6 5.30 -9.98 -4.28
N ARG A 7 5.97 -11.10 -4.58
CA ARG A 7 7.42 -11.16 -4.85
C ARG A 7 7.89 -10.21 -5.95
N TYR A 8 7.06 -9.96 -6.97
CA TYR A 8 7.41 -9.13 -8.12
C TYR A 8 7.10 -7.62 -7.96
N ASN A 9 6.65 -7.18 -6.78
CA ASN A 9 6.65 -5.76 -6.42
C ASN A 9 8.07 -5.21 -6.22
N ASP A 10 9.02 -6.08 -5.89
CA ASP A 10 10.43 -5.73 -5.85
C ASP A 10 10.99 -5.64 -7.27
N ILE A 11 11.50 -4.45 -7.65
CA ILE A 11 12.10 -4.17 -8.96
C ILE A 11 13.28 -5.13 -9.24
N ALA A 12 14.09 -5.46 -8.22
CA ALA A 12 15.23 -6.35 -8.39
C ALA A 12 14.78 -7.79 -8.70
N GLU A 13 13.75 -8.31 -8.02
CA GLU A 13 13.21 -9.65 -8.30
C GLU A 13 12.53 -9.70 -9.68
N ARG A 14 11.84 -8.64 -10.07
CA ARG A 14 11.27 -8.49 -11.42
C ARG A 14 12.36 -8.53 -12.49
N LEU A 15 13.42 -7.72 -12.33
CA LEU A 15 14.56 -7.70 -13.25
C LEU A 15 15.27 -9.05 -13.34
N LYS A 16 15.47 -9.76 -12.22
CA LYS A 16 16.05 -11.12 -12.23
C LYS A 16 15.22 -12.08 -13.08
N LYS A 17 13.89 -12.06 -12.90
CA LYS A 17 12.98 -12.91 -13.68
C LYS A 17 13.03 -12.56 -15.16
N MET A 18 12.94 -11.26 -15.47
CA MET A 18 12.97 -10.78 -16.84
C MET A 18 14.29 -11.06 -17.54
N ASN A 19 15.43 -10.79 -16.90
CA ASN A 19 16.74 -11.08 -17.47
C ASN A 19 16.96 -12.57 -17.73
N ARG A 20 16.43 -13.45 -16.86
CA ARG A 20 16.48 -14.90 -17.09
C ARG A 20 15.73 -15.29 -18.38
N ILE A 21 14.51 -14.76 -18.55
CA ILE A 21 13.70 -15.01 -19.75
C ILE A 21 14.40 -14.41 -20.97
N TYR A 22 14.91 -13.20 -20.85
CA TYR A 22 15.56 -12.48 -21.94
C TYR A 22 16.79 -13.23 -22.46
N VAL A 23 17.68 -13.72 -21.60
CA VAL A 23 18.81 -14.56 -21.99
C VAL A 23 18.35 -15.84 -22.68
N GLY A 24 17.38 -16.55 -22.11
CA GLY A 24 16.86 -17.77 -22.74
C GLY A 24 16.28 -17.54 -24.13
N VAL A 25 15.50 -16.48 -24.30
CA VAL A 25 14.90 -16.15 -25.61
C VAL A 25 15.95 -15.62 -26.59
N THR A 26 16.92 -14.82 -26.17
CA THR A 26 17.99 -14.36 -27.08
C THR A 26 18.87 -15.52 -27.56
N VAL A 27 19.16 -16.51 -26.70
CA VAL A 27 19.85 -17.74 -27.10
C VAL A 27 19.00 -18.51 -28.14
N PHE A 28 17.71 -18.67 -27.88
CA PHE A 28 16.80 -19.34 -28.80
C PHE A 28 16.71 -18.63 -30.15
N LEU A 29 16.56 -17.30 -30.15
CA LEU A 29 16.53 -16.50 -31.37
C LEU A 29 17.87 -16.58 -32.13
N GLY A 30 19.00 -16.56 -31.42
CA GLY A 30 20.32 -16.79 -32.00
C GLY A 30 20.43 -18.14 -32.68
N ALA A 31 19.95 -19.21 -32.06
CA ALA A 31 19.90 -20.55 -32.67
C ALA A 31 19.03 -20.58 -33.94
N LEU A 32 17.88 -19.88 -33.96
CA LEU A 32 17.07 -19.77 -35.17
C LEU A 32 17.79 -19.01 -36.31
N VAL A 33 18.50 -17.94 -35.98
CA VAL A 33 19.32 -17.20 -36.95
C VAL A 33 20.45 -18.11 -37.51
N LEU A 34 21.11 -18.89 -36.67
CA LEU A 34 22.11 -19.86 -37.10
C LEU A 34 21.50 -20.91 -38.04
N LEU A 35 20.39 -21.49 -37.68
CA LEU A 35 19.67 -22.46 -38.51
C LEU A 35 19.36 -21.88 -39.88
N TYR A 36 18.84 -20.64 -39.91
CA TYR A 36 18.56 -19.93 -41.17
C TYR A 36 19.80 -19.74 -42.02
N LEU A 37 20.92 -19.31 -41.43
CA LEU A 37 22.20 -19.12 -42.18
C LEU A 37 22.74 -20.44 -42.73
N TRP A 38 22.67 -21.52 -41.96
CA TRP A 38 23.10 -22.85 -42.42
C TRP A 38 22.20 -23.38 -43.55
N MET A 39 20.89 -23.17 -43.51
CA MET A 39 19.96 -23.50 -44.59
C MET A 39 20.28 -22.71 -45.89
N LYS A 40 20.59 -21.41 -45.75
CA LYS A 40 21.02 -20.58 -46.86
C LYS A 40 22.36 -21.04 -47.45
N LEU A 41 23.31 -21.51 -46.64
CA LEU A 41 24.57 -22.07 -47.06
C LEU A 41 24.36 -23.37 -47.87
N MET A 42 23.54 -24.28 -47.35
CA MET A 42 23.22 -25.54 -48.04
C MET A 42 22.59 -25.32 -49.43
N ASN A 43 21.81 -24.27 -49.56
CA ASN A 43 21.19 -23.89 -50.83
C ASN A 43 22.09 -22.98 -51.71
N HIS A 44 23.35 -22.82 -51.37
CA HIS A 44 24.34 -21.99 -52.10
C HIS A 44 23.92 -20.49 -52.26
N HIS A 45 23.07 -19.99 -51.41
CA HIS A 45 22.61 -18.58 -51.48
C HIS A 45 23.50 -17.61 -50.67
N ILE A 46 24.52 -18.11 -49.95
CA ILE A 46 25.40 -17.29 -49.15
C ILE A 46 26.83 -17.94 -49.14
N GLN A 47 27.85 -17.10 -48.97
CA GLN A 47 29.24 -17.60 -48.87
C GLN A 47 29.50 -18.22 -47.50
N ALA A 48 30.26 -19.30 -47.45
CA ALA A 48 30.65 -20.01 -46.24
C ALA A 48 31.31 -19.09 -45.19
N VAL A 49 32.19 -18.18 -45.65
CA VAL A 49 32.87 -17.19 -44.79
C VAL A 49 31.88 -16.33 -44.00
N THR A 50 30.81 -15.91 -44.65
CA THR A 50 29.74 -15.12 -43.98
C THR A 50 29.01 -15.92 -42.89
N VAL A 51 28.71 -17.20 -43.17
CA VAL A 51 28.02 -18.04 -42.17
C VAL A 51 28.92 -18.31 -40.97
N TYR A 52 30.18 -18.69 -41.21
CA TYR A 52 31.13 -18.92 -40.11
C TYR A 52 31.39 -17.64 -39.31
N GLY A 53 31.58 -16.48 -39.97
CA GLY A 53 31.80 -15.19 -39.31
C GLY A 53 30.62 -14.80 -38.39
N ASN A 54 29.40 -14.90 -38.90
CA ASN A 54 28.21 -14.60 -38.10
C ASN A 54 27.96 -15.64 -37.00
N THR A 55 28.33 -16.91 -37.21
CA THR A 55 28.26 -17.96 -36.18
C THR A 55 29.19 -17.65 -35.01
N VAL A 56 30.45 -17.32 -35.29
CA VAL A 56 31.40 -16.93 -34.25
C VAL A 56 30.91 -15.68 -33.49
N LEU A 57 30.42 -14.68 -34.22
CA LEU A 57 29.89 -13.46 -33.62
C LEU A 57 28.71 -13.73 -32.69
N LEU A 58 27.76 -14.55 -33.10
CA LEU A 58 26.59 -14.94 -32.27
C LEU A 58 27.01 -15.70 -31.00
N ILE A 59 28.01 -16.61 -31.12
CA ILE A 59 28.55 -17.32 -29.95
C ILE A 59 29.22 -16.35 -28.98
N VAL A 60 30.03 -15.41 -29.47
CA VAL A 60 30.69 -14.38 -28.65
C VAL A 60 29.65 -13.52 -27.94
N PHE A 61 28.63 -13.05 -28.65
CA PHE A 61 27.56 -12.25 -28.07
C PHE A 61 26.75 -13.02 -27.02
N THR A 62 26.42 -14.28 -27.27
CA THR A 62 25.76 -15.14 -26.30
C THR A 62 26.61 -15.32 -25.03
N MET A 63 27.93 -15.48 -25.17
CA MET A 63 28.86 -15.55 -24.04
C MET A 63 28.85 -14.23 -23.24
N ILE A 64 28.95 -13.09 -23.90
CA ILE A 64 28.95 -11.77 -23.26
C ILE A 64 27.65 -11.57 -22.46
N ASN A 65 26.50 -11.84 -23.07
CA ASN A 65 25.20 -11.72 -22.40
C ASN A 65 25.07 -12.65 -21.18
N THR A 66 25.57 -13.89 -21.31
CA THR A 66 25.58 -14.85 -20.21
C THR A 66 26.48 -14.40 -19.06
N ILE A 67 27.69 -13.88 -19.36
CA ILE A 67 28.61 -13.33 -18.37
C ILE A 67 27.98 -12.12 -17.65
N ILE A 68 27.35 -11.18 -18.37
CA ILE A 68 26.66 -10.03 -17.79
C ILE A 68 25.54 -10.50 -16.85
N TYR A 69 24.77 -11.50 -17.26
CA TYR A 69 23.69 -12.07 -16.46
C TYR A 69 24.21 -12.76 -15.18
N ILE A 70 25.28 -13.58 -15.29
CA ILE A 70 25.87 -14.28 -14.13
C ILE A 70 26.43 -13.28 -13.14
N ARG A 71 27.10 -12.23 -13.61
CA ARG A 71 27.74 -11.22 -12.77
C ARG A 71 26.72 -10.36 -12.00
N ASN A 72 25.59 -10.03 -12.63
CA ASN A 72 24.49 -9.31 -11.98
C ASN A 72 23.14 -9.68 -12.61
N LYS A 73 22.42 -10.57 -11.94
CA LYS A 73 21.11 -11.08 -12.40
C LYS A 73 20.03 -9.98 -12.51
N ALA A 74 20.15 -8.88 -11.79
CA ALA A 74 19.20 -7.76 -11.78
C ALA A 74 19.65 -6.53 -12.58
N THR A 75 20.62 -6.69 -13.50
CA THR A 75 21.13 -5.55 -14.26
C THR A 75 20.14 -5.05 -15.32
N PRO A 76 19.89 -3.73 -15.44
CA PRO A 76 19.10 -3.18 -16.54
C PRO A 76 19.85 -3.10 -17.86
N LYS A 77 21.20 -3.32 -17.85
CA LYS A 77 22.06 -3.17 -19.04
C LYS A 77 21.90 -4.31 -20.03
N LEU A 78 21.49 -5.49 -19.59
CA LEU A 78 21.40 -6.69 -20.42
C LEU A 78 20.50 -6.49 -21.64
N LYS A 79 19.32 -5.88 -21.49
CA LYS A 79 18.40 -5.59 -22.59
C LYS A 79 19.01 -4.71 -23.68
N VAL A 80 19.82 -3.72 -23.28
CA VAL A 80 20.47 -2.81 -24.24
C VAL A 80 21.58 -3.53 -24.98
N CYS A 81 22.44 -4.27 -24.25
CA CYS A 81 23.53 -5.03 -24.83
C CYS A 81 23.04 -6.03 -25.90
N ALA A 82 22.10 -6.90 -25.53
CA ALA A 82 21.54 -7.88 -26.46
C ALA A 82 20.80 -7.26 -27.66
N THR A 83 20.14 -6.09 -27.47
CA THR A 83 19.50 -5.40 -28.57
C THR A 83 20.52 -4.84 -29.59
N VAL A 84 21.62 -4.25 -29.09
CA VAL A 84 22.69 -3.73 -29.93
C VAL A 84 23.39 -4.88 -30.68
N GLU A 85 23.68 -5.97 -29.97
CA GLU A 85 24.32 -7.16 -30.56
C GLU A 85 23.49 -7.76 -31.69
N MET A 86 22.18 -7.95 -31.46
CA MET A 86 21.28 -8.45 -32.51
C MET A 86 21.07 -7.45 -33.66
N GLY A 87 21.13 -6.15 -33.37
CA GLY A 87 21.14 -5.12 -34.41
C GLY A 87 22.39 -5.21 -35.30
N ILE A 88 23.56 -5.46 -34.71
CA ILE A 88 24.79 -5.67 -35.46
C ILE A 88 24.72 -6.93 -36.35
N VAL A 89 24.22 -8.04 -35.80
CA VAL A 89 23.99 -9.28 -36.54
C VAL A 89 23.05 -9.05 -37.72
N TYR A 90 21.94 -8.34 -37.49
CA TYR A 90 20.99 -7.99 -38.54
C TYR A 90 21.65 -7.15 -39.66
N LEU A 91 22.43 -6.14 -39.29
CA LEU A 91 23.13 -5.30 -40.22
C LEU A 91 24.12 -6.13 -41.10
N LEU A 92 24.95 -6.93 -40.47
CA LEU A 92 25.97 -7.73 -41.16
C LEU A 92 25.35 -8.74 -42.15
N ILE A 93 24.29 -9.42 -41.74
CA ILE A 93 23.60 -10.39 -42.60
C ILE A 93 22.83 -9.66 -43.70
N GLY A 94 22.11 -8.58 -43.35
CA GLY A 94 21.32 -7.81 -44.29
C GLY A 94 22.14 -7.13 -45.38
N LEU A 95 23.39 -6.77 -45.11
CA LEU A 95 24.29 -6.23 -46.12
C LEU A 95 24.80 -7.29 -47.14
N GLN A 96 24.64 -8.57 -46.83
CA GLN A 96 25.22 -9.68 -47.63
C GLN A 96 24.17 -10.55 -48.30
N THR A 97 22.97 -10.65 -47.72
CA THR A 97 21.88 -11.50 -48.23
C THR A 97 20.51 -10.93 -47.83
N ASP A 98 19.45 -11.49 -48.41
CA ASP A 98 18.11 -11.22 -47.97
C ASP A 98 17.96 -11.51 -46.45
N ALA A 99 17.54 -10.50 -45.70
CA ALA A 99 17.38 -10.52 -44.26
C ALA A 99 15.93 -10.58 -43.79
N SER A 100 14.98 -10.88 -44.67
CA SER A 100 13.54 -10.86 -44.36
C SER A 100 13.17 -11.68 -43.13
N PHE A 101 13.72 -12.89 -42.99
CA PHE A 101 13.50 -13.74 -41.81
C PHE A 101 14.02 -13.08 -40.53
N ILE A 102 15.19 -12.45 -40.56
CA ILE A 102 15.84 -11.88 -39.38
C ILE A 102 15.09 -10.63 -38.92
N THR A 103 14.31 -9.98 -39.78
CA THR A 103 13.45 -8.86 -39.43
C THR A 103 12.41 -9.25 -38.37
N TYR A 104 11.87 -10.46 -38.41
CA TYR A 104 10.97 -10.97 -37.34
C TYR A 104 11.69 -11.11 -35.99
N VAL A 105 12.98 -11.42 -36.00
CA VAL A 105 13.81 -11.50 -34.77
C VAL A 105 13.94 -10.10 -34.14
N LEU A 106 14.10 -9.04 -34.94
CA LEU A 106 14.14 -7.66 -34.41
C LEU A 106 12.81 -7.26 -33.75
N ILE A 107 11.69 -7.63 -34.36
CA ILE A 107 10.36 -7.37 -33.77
C ILE A 107 10.21 -8.14 -32.45
N ALA A 108 10.63 -9.40 -32.40
CA ALA A 108 10.59 -10.21 -31.19
C ALA A 108 11.45 -9.60 -30.06
N ILE A 109 12.62 -9.06 -30.36
CA ILE A 109 13.49 -8.38 -29.38
C ILE A 109 12.81 -7.11 -28.87
N LEU A 110 12.14 -6.34 -29.71
CA LEU A 110 11.38 -5.17 -29.29
C LEU A 110 10.24 -5.57 -28.34
N MET A 111 9.50 -6.63 -28.64
CA MET A 111 8.44 -7.17 -27.77
C MET A 111 8.98 -7.58 -26.39
N LEU A 112 10.15 -8.20 -26.35
CA LEU A 112 10.79 -8.60 -25.09
C LEU A 112 11.18 -7.43 -24.18
N GLN A 113 11.23 -6.20 -24.70
CA GLN A 113 11.53 -5.02 -23.88
C GLN A 113 10.32 -4.47 -23.13
N VAL A 114 9.10 -4.77 -23.57
CA VAL A 114 7.87 -4.27 -22.95
C VAL A 114 7.79 -4.61 -21.46
N PRO A 115 8.05 -5.85 -20.99
CA PRO A 115 7.97 -6.22 -19.59
C PRO A 115 9.04 -5.59 -18.67
N TYR A 116 10.03 -4.87 -19.22
CA TYR A 116 10.98 -4.09 -18.41
C TYR A 116 10.39 -2.77 -17.90
N TYR A 117 9.21 -2.38 -18.37
CA TYR A 117 8.49 -1.16 -17.97
C TYR A 117 9.30 0.13 -18.15
N ASP A 118 10.17 0.16 -19.17
CA ASP A 118 10.97 1.33 -19.55
C ASP A 118 10.41 1.97 -20.83
N LYS A 119 9.45 2.88 -20.67
CA LYS A 119 8.79 3.57 -21.79
C LYS A 119 9.76 4.36 -22.68
N LYS A 120 10.77 5.01 -22.06
CA LYS A 120 11.77 5.78 -22.83
C LYS A 120 12.73 4.86 -23.57
N GLY A 121 13.16 3.77 -22.93
CA GLY A 121 13.99 2.74 -23.55
C GLY A 121 13.29 2.07 -24.72
N LEU A 122 12.05 1.64 -24.56
CA LEU A 122 11.24 1.02 -25.61
C LEU A 122 11.13 1.90 -26.86
N LYS A 123 10.79 3.19 -26.69
CA LYS A 123 10.69 4.14 -27.81
C LYS A 123 12.02 4.34 -28.53
N ARG A 124 13.15 4.47 -27.79
CA ARG A 124 14.47 4.61 -28.40
C ARG A 124 14.86 3.36 -29.17
N THR A 125 14.62 2.18 -28.60
CA THR A 125 14.88 0.92 -29.30
C THR A 125 14.03 0.77 -30.54
N ALA A 126 12.74 1.06 -30.50
CA ALA A 126 11.88 1.01 -31.67
C ALA A 126 12.37 1.95 -32.79
N ALA A 127 12.75 3.19 -32.44
CA ALA A 127 13.30 4.14 -33.40
C ALA A 127 14.63 3.67 -34.00
N SER A 128 15.56 3.16 -33.17
CA SER A 128 16.85 2.65 -33.66
C SER A 128 16.70 1.42 -34.57
N LEU A 129 15.77 0.50 -34.25
CA LEU A 129 15.47 -0.65 -35.10
C LEU A 129 14.79 -0.24 -36.41
N ALA A 130 13.92 0.76 -36.40
CA ALA A 130 13.31 1.28 -37.63
C ALA A 130 14.35 1.93 -38.54
N ILE A 131 15.26 2.73 -38.00
CA ILE A 131 16.37 3.33 -38.76
C ILE A 131 17.27 2.23 -39.33
N LEU A 132 17.64 1.26 -38.51
CA LEU A 132 18.49 0.14 -38.93
C LEU A 132 17.82 -0.67 -40.08
N TYR A 133 16.52 -0.93 -39.95
CA TYR A 133 15.72 -1.60 -40.99
C TYR A 133 15.74 -0.83 -42.28
N ILE A 134 15.52 0.50 -42.24
CA ILE A 134 15.56 1.36 -43.45
C ILE A 134 16.96 1.31 -44.10
N ILE A 135 18.03 1.41 -43.32
CA ILE A 135 19.41 1.36 -43.85
C ILE A 135 19.67 0.03 -44.58
N VAL A 136 19.27 -1.09 -43.96
CA VAL A 136 19.46 -2.42 -44.55
C VAL A 136 18.62 -2.55 -45.85
N THR A 137 17.37 -2.13 -45.82
CA THR A 137 16.49 -2.18 -47.01
C THR A 137 17.05 -1.37 -48.16
N VAL A 138 17.50 -0.14 -47.92
CA VAL A 138 18.14 0.70 -48.97
C VAL A 138 19.42 0.03 -49.49
N ALA A 139 20.28 -0.53 -48.62
CA ALA A 139 21.48 -1.23 -49.06
C ALA A 139 21.18 -2.50 -49.86
N GLN A 140 20.14 -3.24 -49.54
CA GLN A 140 19.73 -4.43 -50.29
C GLN A 140 19.14 -4.05 -51.66
N THR A 141 18.39 -2.97 -51.73
CA THR A 141 17.87 -2.44 -53.00
C THR A 141 18.99 -1.95 -53.93
N THR A 142 19.99 -1.21 -53.37
CA THR A 142 21.12 -0.72 -54.17
C THR A 142 22.02 -1.84 -54.68
N LYS A 143 22.10 -2.98 -53.95
CA LYS A 143 22.84 -4.19 -54.37
C LYS A 143 22.03 -5.11 -55.28
N GLY A 144 20.79 -4.79 -55.60
CA GLY A 144 19.91 -5.63 -56.41
C GLY A 144 19.46 -6.92 -55.74
N ILE A 145 19.62 -7.02 -54.38
CA ILE A 145 19.10 -8.14 -53.60
C ILE A 145 17.61 -8.08 -53.48
N TYR A 146 17.05 -6.85 -53.32
CA TYR A 146 15.63 -6.55 -53.39
C TYR A 146 15.28 -5.81 -54.67
N VAL A 147 14.23 -6.29 -55.37
CA VAL A 147 13.58 -5.57 -56.43
C VAL A 147 12.47 -4.73 -55.76
N MET A 148 12.42 -3.42 -56.10
CA MET A 148 11.38 -2.52 -55.62
C MET A 148 10.09 -2.74 -56.39
N ASP A 149 9.40 -3.82 -56.08
CA ASP A 149 8.04 -4.09 -56.53
C ASP A 149 7.00 -3.69 -55.44
N VAL A 150 5.71 -3.82 -55.79
CA VAL A 150 4.62 -3.45 -54.89
C VAL A 150 4.65 -4.28 -53.58
N ASP A 151 5.01 -5.58 -53.66
CA ASP A 151 5.02 -6.48 -52.51
C ASP A 151 6.15 -6.10 -51.57
N THR A 152 7.32 -5.75 -52.10
CA THR A 152 8.48 -5.27 -51.27
C THR A 152 8.14 -3.95 -50.59
N ILE A 153 7.51 -2.99 -51.28
CA ILE A 153 7.07 -1.71 -50.72
C ILE A 153 6.04 -1.94 -49.57
N CYS A 154 5.05 -2.78 -49.82
CA CYS A 154 4.05 -3.16 -48.82
C CYS A 154 4.70 -3.86 -47.61
N GLY A 155 5.70 -4.74 -47.85
CA GLY A 155 6.46 -5.39 -46.81
C GLY A 155 7.23 -4.40 -45.95
N VAL A 156 7.88 -3.40 -46.53
CA VAL A 156 8.59 -2.34 -45.79
C VAL A 156 7.63 -1.56 -44.88
N TRP A 157 6.51 -1.10 -45.45
CA TRP A 157 5.49 -0.42 -44.64
C TRP A 157 4.86 -1.30 -43.58
N GLY A 158 4.69 -2.60 -43.86
CA GLY A 158 4.22 -3.59 -42.86
C GLY A 158 5.14 -3.71 -41.67
N VAL A 159 6.45 -3.83 -41.91
CA VAL A 159 7.45 -3.93 -40.81
C VAL A 159 7.51 -2.64 -39.99
N LEU A 160 7.58 -1.48 -40.63
CA LEU A 160 7.59 -0.19 -39.93
C LEU A 160 6.30 0.01 -39.14
N GLY A 161 5.15 -0.37 -39.71
CA GLY A 161 3.86 -0.38 -39.01
C GLY A 161 3.86 -1.29 -37.79
N LEU A 162 4.38 -2.49 -37.90
CA LEU A 162 4.50 -3.42 -36.75
C LEU A 162 5.42 -2.87 -35.65
N LEU A 163 6.58 -2.32 -35.98
CA LEU A 163 7.47 -1.68 -35.00
C LEU A 163 6.78 -0.52 -34.30
N PHE A 164 6.01 0.29 -35.04
CA PHE A 164 5.23 1.38 -34.47
C PHE A 164 4.12 0.86 -33.54
N ILE A 165 3.35 -0.14 -33.98
CA ILE A 165 2.27 -0.74 -33.19
C ILE A 165 2.82 -1.33 -31.89
N VAL A 166 3.89 -2.13 -31.96
CA VAL A 166 4.52 -2.74 -30.76
C VAL A 166 5.01 -1.67 -29.80
N SER A 167 5.64 -0.60 -30.33
CA SER A 167 6.11 0.51 -29.51
C SER A 167 4.97 1.27 -28.83
N LYS A 168 3.87 1.51 -29.54
CA LYS A 168 2.68 2.20 -29.02
C LYS A 168 1.94 1.33 -28.01
N MET A 169 1.62 0.09 -28.35
CA MET A 169 0.94 -0.85 -27.45
C MET A 169 1.77 -1.13 -26.19
N GLY A 170 3.07 -1.36 -26.34
CA GLY A 170 3.97 -1.52 -25.21
C GLY A 170 4.01 -0.27 -24.31
N SER A 171 3.99 0.93 -24.90
CA SER A 171 3.94 2.19 -24.14
C SER A 171 2.64 2.35 -23.35
N ILE A 172 1.51 1.88 -23.90
CA ILE A 172 0.20 1.89 -23.21
C ILE A 172 0.17 0.88 -22.07
N VAL A 173 0.68 -0.34 -22.29
CA VAL A 173 0.79 -1.37 -21.24
C VAL A 173 1.64 -0.87 -20.07
N ILE A 174 2.77 -0.21 -20.36
CA ILE A 174 3.62 0.39 -19.34
C ILE A 174 2.86 1.48 -18.56
N LEU A 175 2.14 2.36 -19.27
CA LEU A 175 1.36 3.43 -18.65
C LEU A 175 0.27 2.86 -17.71
N PHE A 176 -0.48 1.86 -18.18
CA PHE A 176 -1.52 1.22 -17.35
C PHE A 176 -0.95 0.51 -16.12
N ASN A 177 0.23 -0.11 -16.26
CA ASN A 177 0.89 -0.73 -15.11
C ASN A 177 1.38 0.32 -14.11
N ASP A 178 1.92 1.45 -14.56
CA ASP A 178 2.37 2.53 -13.68
C ASP A 178 1.18 3.18 -12.94
N ASP A 179 0.06 3.39 -13.62
CA ASP A 179 -1.19 3.89 -13.03
C ASP A 179 -1.75 2.90 -11.98
N ALA A 180 -1.82 1.61 -12.32
CA ALA A 180 -2.29 0.60 -11.40
C ALA A 180 -1.42 0.49 -10.14
N LEU A 181 -0.09 0.55 -10.28
CA LEU A 181 0.83 0.53 -9.15
C LEU A 181 0.74 1.81 -8.31
N GLY A 182 0.56 2.97 -8.95
CA GLY A 182 0.34 4.25 -8.28
C GLY A 182 -0.93 4.25 -7.45
N SER A 183 -2.04 3.76 -8.01
CA SER A 183 -3.32 3.62 -7.31
C SER A 183 -3.22 2.72 -6.08
N VAL A 184 -2.58 1.55 -6.22
CA VAL A 184 -2.35 0.63 -5.08
C VAL A 184 -1.49 1.27 -3.99
N ALA A 185 -0.45 2.00 -4.36
CA ALA A 185 0.41 2.69 -3.40
C ALA A 185 -0.35 3.79 -2.62
N GLU A 186 -1.21 4.56 -3.31
CA GLU A 186 -2.06 5.57 -2.68
C GLU A 186 -3.08 4.93 -1.72
N GLU A 187 -3.71 3.84 -2.13
CA GLU A 187 -4.66 3.10 -1.29
C GLU A 187 -3.99 2.55 -0.01
N HIS A 188 -2.78 2.00 -0.13
CA HIS A 188 -2.01 1.56 1.04
C HIS A 188 -1.64 2.72 1.96
N ALA A 189 -1.30 3.90 1.43
CA ALA A 189 -1.03 5.08 2.24
C ALA A 189 -2.28 5.52 3.01
N LYS A 190 -3.45 5.56 2.37
CA LYS A 190 -4.74 5.85 3.03
C LYS A 190 -5.10 4.82 4.09
N GLN A 191 -4.91 3.53 3.82
CA GLN A 191 -5.15 2.47 4.80
C GLN A 191 -4.27 2.62 6.03
N LYS A 192 -3.00 2.99 5.86
CA LYS A 192 -2.08 3.25 6.97
C LYS A 192 -2.55 4.45 7.80
N GLU A 193 -2.95 5.55 7.17
CA GLU A 193 -3.48 6.74 7.85
C GLU A 193 -4.73 6.41 8.67
N ILE A 194 -5.67 5.63 8.09
CA ILE A 194 -6.86 5.15 8.79
C ILE A 194 -6.48 4.30 10.00
N LEU A 195 -5.52 3.37 9.84
CA LEU A 195 -5.07 2.50 10.93
C LEU A 195 -4.46 3.30 12.07
N ASP A 196 -3.61 4.27 11.77
CA ASP A 196 -3.01 5.17 12.76
C ASP A 196 -4.10 6.01 13.48
N GLY A 197 -5.12 6.47 12.74
CA GLY A 197 -6.30 7.13 13.28
C GLY A 197 -7.09 6.25 14.26
N VAL A 198 -7.37 5.00 13.87
CA VAL A 198 -8.08 4.02 14.71
C VAL A 198 -7.29 3.71 15.99
N LEU A 199 -5.97 3.55 15.90
CA LEU A 199 -5.13 3.33 17.07
C LEU A 199 -5.18 4.51 18.05
N LYS A 200 -5.13 5.75 17.55
CA LYS A 200 -5.24 6.96 18.37
C LYS A 200 -6.59 7.07 19.05
N ILE A 201 -7.68 6.79 18.31
CA ILE A 201 -9.05 6.77 18.89
C ILE A 201 -9.14 5.69 19.96
N SER A 202 -8.62 4.49 19.74
CA SER A 202 -8.62 3.40 20.70
C SER A 202 -7.89 3.78 22.00
N GLN A 203 -6.74 4.44 21.90
CA GLN A 203 -6.01 4.96 23.06
C GLN A 203 -6.84 6.01 23.83
N THR A 204 -7.46 6.96 23.11
CA THR A 204 -8.30 7.97 23.73
C THR A 204 -9.50 7.36 24.44
N VAL A 205 -10.16 6.36 23.84
CA VAL A 205 -11.28 5.63 24.45
C VAL A 205 -10.82 4.88 25.70
N HIS A 206 -9.64 4.26 25.65
CA HIS A 206 -9.07 3.57 26.83
C HIS A 206 -8.80 4.54 27.99
N GLU A 207 -8.17 5.68 27.71
CA GLU A 207 -7.92 6.72 28.73
C GLU A 207 -9.23 7.28 29.31
N GLN A 208 -10.23 7.53 28.45
CA GLN A 208 -11.52 8.03 28.91
C GLN A 208 -12.27 6.99 29.75
N SER A 209 -12.17 5.70 29.39
CA SER A 209 -12.74 4.61 30.19
C SER A 209 -12.11 4.52 31.58
N GLN A 210 -10.79 4.67 31.68
CA GLN A 210 -10.10 4.70 32.99
C GLN A 210 -10.52 5.90 33.83
N LYS A 211 -10.68 7.09 33.22
CA LYS A 211 -11.19 8.28 33.93
C LYS A 211 -12.60 8.05 34.42
N SER A 212 -13.46 7.47 33.60
CA SER A 212 -14.84 7.13 34.00
C SER A 212 -14.89 6.12 35.15
N GLY A 213 -14.01 5.11 35.15
CA GLY A 213 -13.86 4.19 36.26
C GLY A 213 -13.52 4.89 37.58
N LYS A 214 -12.55 5.80 37.58
CA LYS A 214 -12.19 6.59 38.77
C LYS A 214 -13.32 7.51 39.23
N LEU A 215 -14.10 8.07 38.31
CA LEU A 215 -15.29 8.87 38.64
C LEU A 215 -16.38 8.03 39.33
N ILE A 216 -16.60 6.81 38.87
CA ILE A 216 -17.54 5.87 39.47
C ILE A 216 -17.11 5.50 40.90
N GLU A 217 -15.83 5.20 41.12
CA GLU A 217 -15.29 4.93 42.45
C GLU A 217 -15.53 6.11 43.41
N LYS A 218 -15.26 7.35 42.96
CA LYS A 218 -15.52 8.56 43.71
C LYS A 218 -16.98 8.74 44.04
N LEU A 219 -17.86 8.43 43.06
CA LEU A 219 -19.32 8.52 43.23
C LEU A 219 -19.82 7.53 44.30
N VAL A 220 -19.32 6.29 44.29
CA VAL A 220 -19.63 5.28 45.29
C VAL A 220 -19.23 5.78 46.69
N SER A 221 -17.98 6.23 46.85
CA SER A 221 -17.50 6.76 48.12
C SER A 221 -18.29 7.97 48.62
N THR A 222 -18.69 8.87 47.69
CA THR A 222 -19.56 10.02 48.06
C THR A 222 -20.95 9.55 48.47
N THR A 223 -21.51 8.55 47.80
CA THR A 223 -22.83 7.99 48.14
C THR A 223 -22.80 7.31 49.54
N GLU A 224 -21.73 6.58 49.87
CA GLU A 224 -21.53 6.03 51.20
C GLU A 224 -21.49 7.13 52.26
N SER A 225 -20.73 8.21 52.05
CA SER A 225 -20.66 9.35 52.97
C SER A 225 -22.01 10.06 53.15
N VAL A 226 -22.81 10.18 52.09
CA VAL A 226 -24.18 10.73 52.16
C VAL A 226 -25.08 9.79 52.95
N THR A 227 -24.97 8.48 52.79
CA THR A 227 -25.74 7.49 53.54
C THR A 227 -25.42 7.56 55.01
N ASP A 228 -24.14 7.64 55.39
CA ASP A 228 -23.71 7.79 56.79
C ASP A 228 -24.27 9.10 57.39
N SER A 229 -24.17 10.21 56.67
CA SER A 229 -24.70 11.49 57.10
C SER A 229 -26.23 11.47 57.30
N MET A 230 -26.96 10.76 56.44
CA MET A 230 -28.41 10.57 56.58
C MET A 230 -28.78 9.72 57.81
N GLN A 231 -27.94 8.71 58.13
CA GLN A 231 -28.07 7.90 59.35
C GLN A 231 -27.86 8.76 60.61
N ASP A 232 -26.84 9.62 60.61
CA ASP A 232 -26.55 10.55 61.69
C ASP A 232 -27.72 11.57 61.91
N ILE A 233 -28.24 12.10 60.81
CA ILE A 233 -29.45 13.00 60.81
C ILE A 233 -30.64 12.25 61.41
N SER A 234 -30.88 11.01 60.99
CA SER A 234 -31.97 10.19 61.54
C SER A 234 -31.85 9.98 63.03
N THR A 235 -30.62 9.63 63.48
CA THR A 235 -30.36 9.46 64.92
C THR A 235 -30.53 10.74 65.71
N SER A 236 -30.02 11.86 65.19
CA SER A 236 -30.17 13.18 65.81
C SER A 236 -31.65 13.63 65.86
N SER A 237 -32.41 13.35 64.81
CA SER A 237 -33.83 13.63 64.74
C SER A 237 -34.63 12.86 65.81
N ASN A 238 -34.31 11.56 65.97
CA ASN A 238 -34.93 10.73 67.01
C ASN A 238 -34.59 11.24 68.42
N THR A 239 -33.34 11.65 68.64
CA THR A 239 -32.91 12.22 69.94
C THR A 239 -33.63 13.53 70.21
N THR A 240 -33.77 14.38 69.17
CA THR A 240 -34.53 15.65 69.31
C THR A 240 -36.00 15.41 69.62
N ALA A 241 -36.64 14.42 68.95
CA ALA A 241 -38.00 14.03 69.23
C ALA A 241 -38.16 13.55 70.68
N GLY A 242 -37.26 12.75 71.19
CA GLY A 242 -37.26 12.34 72.61
C GLY A 242 -37.12 13.51 73.57
N SER A 243 -36.22 14.48 73.28
CA SER A 243 -36.09 15.70 74.09
C SER A 243 -37.29 16.59 74.09
N ILE A 244 -37.97 16.66 72.99
CA ILE A 244 -39.29 17.40 72.89
C ILE A 244 -40.35 16.73 73.74
N GLU A 245 -40.43 15.39 73.75
CA GLU A 245 -41.32 14.62 74.58
C GLU A 245 -41.06 14.85 76.07
N GLU A 246 -39.78 14.79 76.46
CA GLU A 246 -39.38 15.10 77.86
C GLU A 246 -39.68 16.54 78.25
N GLN A 247 -39.45 17.49 77.35
CA GLN A 247 -39.77 18.90 77.57
C GLN A 247 -41.29 19.14 77.69
N ASN A 248 -42.11 18.41 76.95
CA ASN A 248 -43.58 18.44 77.07
C ASN A 248 -44.00 17.91 78.45
N ASN A 249 -43.45 16.79 78.90
CA ASN A 249 -43.75 16.23 80.25
C ASN A 249 -43.34 17.19 81.36
N MET A 250 -42.17 17.83 81.21
CA MET A 250 -41.69 18.84 82.18
C MET A 250 -42.66 20.08 82.21
N THR A 251 -43.13 20.53 81.03
CA THR A 251 -44.08 21.63 80.90
C THR A 251 -45.40 21.30 81.58
N THR A 252 -45.92 20.09 81.46
CA THR A 252 -47.11 19.60 82.14
C THR A 252 -46.88 19.59 83.66
N SER A 253 -45.76 19.11 84.12
CA SER A 253 -45.41 19.11 85.54
C SER A 253 -45.30 20.53 86.09
N ILE A 254 -44.79 21.48 85.38
CA ILE A 254 -44.73 22.90 85.76
C ILE A 254 -46.17 23.50 85.84
N GLN A 255 -47.06 23.17 84.90
CA GLN A 255 -48.46 23.60 84.91
C GLN A 255 -49.15 23.08 86.13
N ASP A 256 -48.94 21.81 86.46
CA ASP A 256 -49.51 21.22 87.73
C ASP A 256 -48.98 21.91 89.02
N ALA A 257 -47.69 22.18 89.06
CA ALA A 257 -47.13 22.93 90.15
C ALA A 257 -47.60 24.37 90.30
N ILE A 258 -47.83 25.04 89.16
CA ILE A 258 -48.47 26.38 89.14
C ILE A 258 -49.92 26.27 89.64
N GLY A 259 -50.68 25.27 89.22
CA GLY A 259 -52.00 24.98 89.72
C GLY A 259 -52.10 24.86 91.26
N VAL A 260 -51.25 23.98 91.82
CA VAL A 260 -51.09 23.75 93.26
C VAL A 260 -50.70 25.04 94.05
N THR A 261 -49.74 25.79 93.42
CA THR A 261 -49.30 27.07 94.04
C THR A 261 -50.43 28.11 94.05
N GLY A 262 -51.22 28.16 92.90
CA GLY A 262 -52.33 28.99 92.81
C GLY A 262 -53.45 28.69 93.83
N ASP A 263 -53.71 27.41 94.07
CA ASP A 263 -54.67 26.96 95.10
C ASP A 263 -54.15 27.22 96.50
N SER A 264 -52.92 27.01 96.75
CA SER A 264 -52.31 27.37 98.08
C SER A 264 -52.33 28.89 98.30
N SER A 265 -52.11 29.68 97.25
CA SER A 265 -52.27 31.16 97.37
C SER A 265 -53.70 31.58 97.69
N LYS A 266 -54.72 30.96 97.09
CA LYS A 266 -56.15 31.24 97.40
C LYS A 266 -56.45 30.88 98.88
N GLU A 267 -55.94 29.73 99.31
CA GLU A 267 -56.10 29.30 100.67
C GLU A 267 -55.43 30.28 101.64
N MET A 268 -54.18 30.74 101.34
CA MET A 268 -53.53 31.78 102.19
C MET A 268 -54.31 33.10 102.20
N VAL A 269 -54.93 33.52 101.08
CA VAL A 269 -55.79 34.73 101.03
C VAL A 269 -57.01 34.50 101.90
N SER A 270 -57.62 33.31 101.87
CA SER A 270 -58.76 32.96 102.70
C SER A 270 -58.39 32.99 104.18
N ILE A 271 -57.26 32.38 104.58
CA ILE A 271 -56.78 32.42 105.97
C ILE A 271 -56.45 33.84 106.47
N ALA A 272 -55.86 34.66 105.56
CA ALA A 272 -55.56 36.06 105.86
C ALA A 272 -56.85 36.88 106.08
N MET A 273 -57.92 36.64 105.31
CA MET A 273 -59.18 37.24 105.47
C MET A 273 -59.86 36.83 106.80
N GLU A 274 -59.82 35.52 107.09
CA GLU A 274 -60.37 34.98 108.35
C GLU A 274 -59.64 35.51 109.61
N SER A 275 -58.27 35.61 109.48
CA SER A 275 -57.50 36.24 110.54
C SER A 275 -57.84 37.71 110.79
N ASN A 276 -58.09 38.45 109.66
CA ASN A 276 -58.45 39.85 109.77
C ASN A 276 -59.86 40.05 110.38
N GLU A 277 -60.76 39.11 110.08
CA GLU A 277 -62.11 39.11 110.70
C GLU A 277 -62.05 38.75 112.21
N SER A 278 -61.10 37.95 112.57
CA SER A 278 -60.91 37.56 114.03
C SER A 278 -60.24 38.65 114.90
N ILE A 279 -59.67 39.70 114.24
CA ILE A 279 -58.98 40.82 114.90
C ILE A 279 -59.96 42.06 115.09
N GLN A 280 -61.06 42.10 114.44
CA GLN A 280 -62.15 43.08 114.63
C GLN A 280 -63.15 42.66 115.72
#